data_265c6add519b2548df01572766c85e69
#
_entry.id   265c6add519b2548df01572766c85e69
#
_cell.length_a   1.000
_cell.length_b   1.000
_cell.length_c   1.000
_cell.angle_alpha   90.00
_cell.angle_beta   90.00
_cell.angle_gamma   90.00
#
_symmetry.space_group_name_H-M   'P 1'
#
loop_
_entity.id
_entity.type
_entity.pdbx_description
1 polymer ?
#
loop_
_entity_poly.entity_id
_entity_poly.type
_entity_poly.pdbx_seq_one_letter_code
_entity_poly.pdbx_strand_id
1 'polypeptide(L)'
;IVGESGSGKSTLLRLLSGQEQPDTGSNRFLTSANEWVELTEASESNLRLLGRTEFGIIHQNPRDGLRLRISAGGNIGERLMGVGERHYGDIRARAAQWMQEVEIDPARIDDTPLYFSGGMQQRLQIARNLVTNPRLIFMDEPTGGLDVSVQARLLDTLKRLVQELSIAVIIVTHDMGVARLLADRLLVMKNGRVIE
;
A
#
# COMPACT_ATOMS: atom_id res chain seq x y z
N ILE A 1 -7.64 10.11 5.82
CA ILE A 1 -7.18 10.92 6.94
C ILE A 1 -6.54 12.19 6.37
N VAL A 2 -7.05 13.35 6.73
CA VAL A 2 -6.55 14.65 6.26
C VAL A 2 -6.16 15.55 7.43
N GLY A 3 -5.39 16.61 7.16
CA GLY A 3 -4.97 17.60 8.15
C GLY A 3 -3.66 18.26 7.75
N GLU A 4 -3.28 19.30 8.47
CA GLU A 4 -2.04 20.06 8.23
C GLU A 4 -0.79 19.18 8.37
N SER A 5 0.32 19.63 7.79
CA SER A 5 1.62 18.98 8.01
C SER A 5 1.96 18.99 9.52
N GLY A 6 2.48 17.87 10.01
CA GLY A 6 2.79 17.73 11.44
C GLY A 6 1.58 17.41 12.34
N SER A 7 0.36 17.25 11.80
CA SER A 7 -0.82 16.92 12.64
C SER A 7 -0.86 15.48 13.17
N GLY A 8 0.12 14.62 12.82
CA GLY A 8 0.24 13.25 13.31
C GLY A 8 -0.34 12.17 12.39
N LYS A 9 -0.75 12.50 11.15
CA LYS A 9 -1.38 11.54 10.21
C LYS A 9 -0.54 10.31 9.92
N SER A 10 0.73 10.50 9.53
CA SER A 10 1.64 9.38 9.23
C SER A 10 1.97 8.57 10.48
N THR A 11 2.04 9.19 11.66
CA THR A 11 2.18 8.49 12.94
C THR A 11 0.96 7.61 13.21
N LEU A 12 -0.25 8.15 13.04
CA LEU A 12 -1.48 7.36 13.18
C LEU A 12 -1.50 6.20 12.17
N LEU A 13 -1.10 6.42 10.92
CA LEU A 13 -1.02 5.35 9.91
C LEU A 13 -0.07 4.23 10.34
N ARG A 14 1.12 4.57 10.89
CA ARG A 14 2.09 3.58 11.39
C ARG A 14 1.57 2.81 12.60
N LEU A 15 0.87 3.46 13.51
CA LEU A 15 0.19 2.80 14.63
C LEU A 15 -0.89 1.83 14.13
N LEU A 16 -1.76 2.27 13.22
CA LEU A 16 -2.84 1.45 12.66
C LEU A 16 -2.32 0.25 11.87
N SER A 17 -1.19 0.39 11.18
CA SER A 17 -0.55 -0.69 10.42
C SER A 17 0.32 -1.63 11.26
N GLY A 18 0.46 -1.37 12.57
CA GLY A 18 1.31 -2.15 13.47
C GLY A 18 2.81 -1.94 13.26
N GLN A 19 3.22 -0.90 12.53
CA GLN A 19 4.63 -0.53 12.36
C GLN A 19 5.22 0.14 13.60
N GLU A 20 4.37 0.80 14.37
CA GLU A 20 4.69 1.39 15.67
C GLU A 20 3.69 0.91 16.71
N GLN A 21 4.11 0.83 17.96
CA GLN A 21 3.24 0.46 19.09
C GLN A 21 2.78 1.73 19.80
N PRO A 22 1.49 1.84 20.17
CA PRO A 22 1.02 2.95 20.97
C PRO A 22 1.44 2.79 22.44
N ASP A 23 1.64 3.90 23.14
CA ASP A 23 1.90 3.87 24.60
C ASP A 23 0.68 3.36 25.37
N THR A 24 -0.52 3.64 24.87
CA THR A 24 -1.80 3.21 25.45
C THR A 24 -2.86 3.04 24.39
N GLY A 25 -3.90 2.25 24.68
CA GLY A 25 -5.02 2.00 23.77
C GLY A 25 -4.96 0.61 23.14
N SER A 26 -5.87 0.33 22.20
CA SER A 26 -5.98 -0.95 21.51
C SER A 26 -6.14 -0.73 20.01
N ASN A 27 -5.63 -1.66 19.21
CA ASN A 27 -5.77 -1.65 17.77
C ASN A 27 -6.13 -3.06 17.28
N ARG A 28 -7.37 -3.25 16.86
CA ARG A 28 -7.90 -4.55 16.46
C ARG A 28 -8.20 -4.63 14.98
N PHE A 29 -7.75 -5.70 14.38
CA PHE A 29 -7.96 -6.01 12.98
C PHE A 29 -8.78 -7.31 12.81
N LEU A 30 -9.76 -7.31 11.89
CA LEU A 30 -10.52 -8.48 11.52
C LEU A 30 -9.88 -9.14 10.29
N THR A 31 -9.30 -10.32 10.48
CA THR A 31 -8.60 -11.07 9.42
C THR A 31 -9.55 -11.64 8.37
N SER A 32 -8.99 -12.12 7.25
CA SER A 32 -9.74 -12.86 6.21
C SER A 32 -10.39 -14.16 6.75
N ALA A 33 -9.81 -14.75 7.81
CA ALA A 33 -10.38 -15.89 8.53
C ALA A 33 -11.55 -15.51 9.46
N ASN A 34 -11.97 -14.24 9.47
CA ASN A 34 -13.02 -13.69 10.34
C ASN A 34 -12.67 -13.75 11.85
N GLU A 35 -11.39 -13.64 12.18
CA GLU A 35 -10.87 -13.61 13.54
C GLU A 35 -10.36 -12.20 13.89
N TRP A 36 -10.67 -11.74 15.12
CA TRP A 36 -10.14 -10.48 15.64
C TRP A 36 -8.73 -10.68 16.19
N VAL A 37 -7.79 -9.90 15.71
CA VAL A 37 -6.42 -9.85 16.19
C VAL A 37 -6.15 -8.49 16.83
N GLU A 38 -5.67 -8.50 18.08
CA GLU A 38 -5.18 -7.29 18.76
C GLU A 38 -3.74 -7.02 18.33
N LEU A 39 -3.53 -5.98 17.51
CA LEU A 39 -2.23 -5.67 16.92
C LEU A 39 -1.22 -5.16 17.98
N THR A 40 -1.73 -4.53 19.05
CA THR A 40 -0.90 -4.00 20.13
C THR A 40 -0.27 -5.11 21.01
N GLU A 41 -0.87 -6.29 20.99
CA GLU A 41 -0.39 -7.47 21.75
C GLU A 41 0.23 -8.53 20.82
N ALA A 42 0.15 -8.32 19.51
CA ALA A 42 0.62 -9.30 18.54
C ALA A 42 2.16 -9.39 18.55
N SER A 43 2.68 -10.61 18.49
CA SER A 43 4.12 -10.82 18.33
C SER A 43 4.61 -10.25 16.99
N GLU A 44 5.91 -9.89 16.93
CA GLU A 44 6.51 -9.43 15.66
C GLU A 44 6.35 -10.44 14.52
N SER A 45 6.35 -11.75 14.81
CA SER A 45 6.13 -12.79 13.82
C SER A 45 4.71 -12.72 13.25
N ASN A 46 3.71 -12.49 14.11
CA ASN A 46 2.32 -12.32 13.68
C ASN A 46 2.11 -11.03 12.90
N LEU A 47 2.68 -9.92 13.35
CA LEU A 47 2.62 -8.65 12.60
C LEU A 47 3.27 -8.79 11.21
N ARG A 48 4.41 -9.49 11.12
CA ARG A 48 5.06 -9.79 9.83
C ARG A 48 4.20 -10.70 8.94
N LEU A 49 3.49 -11.67 9.52
CA LEU A 49 2.56 -12.53 8.79
C LEU A 49 1.40 -11.71 8.22
N LEU A 50 0.72 -10.92 9.07
CA LEU A 50 -0.36 -10.02 8.65
C LEU A 50 0.10 -9.05 7.56
N GLY A 51 1.29 -8.47 7.71
CA GLY A 51 1.90 -7.59 6.71
C GLY A 51 2.20 -8.27 5.37
N ARG A 52 2.25 -9.61 5.31
CA ARG A 52 2.41 -10.37 4.06
C ARG A 52 1.09 -10.82 3.46
N THR A 53 0.11 -11.14 4.28
CA THR A 53 -1.14 -11.79 3.87
C THR A 53 -2.33 -10.85 3.83
N GLU A 54 -2.46 -9.96 4.81
CA GLU A 54 -3.66 -9.15 5.05
C GLU A 54 -3.46 -7.67 4.74
N PHE A 55 -2.22 -7.17 4.85
CA PHE A 55 -1.90 -5.75 4.70
C PHE A 55 -1.06 -5.45 3.47
N GLY A 56 -1.38 -4.31 2.82
CA GLY A 56 -0.47 -3.62 1.91
C GLY A 56 -0.09 -2.26 2.49
N ILE A 57 1.16 -1.84 2.26
CA ILE A 57 1.64 -0.51 2.67
C ILE A 57 2.25 0.18 1.46
N ILE A 58 1.68 1.32 1.10
CA ILE A 58 2.15 2.17 0.00
C ILE A 58 2.75 3.43 0.62
N HIS A 59 4.07 3.55 0.51
CA HIS A 59 4.83 4.67 1.06
C HIS A 59 4.78 5.88 0.12
N GLN A 60 4.92 7.07 0.67
CA GLN A 60 5.06 8.32 -0.07
C GLN A 60 6.25 8.28 -1.03
N ASN A 61 7.42 7.85 -0.54
CA ASN A 61 8.56 7.58 -1.38
C ASN A 61 8.55 6.10 -1.81
N PRO A 62 8.36 5.78 -3.10
CA PRO A 62 8.27 4.40 -3.56
C PRO A 62 9.54 3.58 -3.30
N ARG A 63 10.68 4.23 -3.13
CA ARG A 63 11.95 3.55 -2.84
C ARG A 63 11.96 2.86 -1.47
N ASP A 64 11.14 3.33 -0.53
CA ASP A 64 11.03 2.73 0.80
C ASP A 64 10.23 1.41 0.77
N GLY A 65 9.36 1.25 -0.24
CA GLY A 65 8.56 0.05 -0.46
C GLY A 65 9.12 -0.93 -1.50
N LEU A 66 10.21 -0.58 -2.20
CA LEU A 66 10.77 -1.37 -3.29
C LEU A 66 12.21 -1.83 -3.02
N ARG A 67 12.55 -3.02 -3.48
CA ARG A 67 13.93 -3.50 -3.55
C ARG A 67 14.57 -3.04 -4.86
N LEU A 68 15.27 -1.92 -4.81
CA LEU A 68 15.75 -1.22 -6.01
C LEU A 68 16.70 -2.01 -6.90
N ARG A 69 17.40 -3.02 -6.36
CA ARG A 69 18.35 -3.87 -7.08
C ARG A 69 17.76 -5.21 -7.54
N ILE A 70 16.50 -5.48 -7.21
CA ILE A 70 15.75 -6.65 -7.65
C ILE A 70 14.85 -6.22 -8.80
N SER A 71 14.66 -7.10 -9.79
CA SER A 71 13.81 -6.83 -10.95
C SER A 71 12.36 -6.47 -10.55
N ALA A 72 11.62 -5.81 -11.44
CA ALA A 72 10.22 -5.49 -11.23
C ALA A 72 9.38 -6.73 -10.93
N GLY A 73 9.55 -7.78 -11.74
CA GLY A 73 8.92 -9.09 -11.51
C GLY A 73 9.33 -9.71 -10.18
N GLY A 74 10.59 -9.57 -9.77
CA GLY A 74 11.08 -10.05 -8.49
C GLY A 74 10.48 -9.29 -7.29
N ASN A 75 10.26 -7.98 -7.42
CA ASN A 75 9.58 -7.16 -6.40
C ASN A 75 8.14 -7.63 -6.17
N ILE A 76 7.39 -7.91 -7.23
CA ILE A 76 6.02 -8.44 -7.14
C ILE A 76 6.04 -9.89 -6.65
N GLY A 77 6.91 -10.73 -7.25
CA GLY A 77 7.00 -12.15 -6.94
C GLY A 77 7.40 -12.47 -5.49
N GLU A 78 8.18 -11.61 -4.85
CA GLU A 78 8.52 -11.75 -3.42
C GLU A 78 7.27 -11.78 -2.53
N ARG A 79 6.25 -11.00 -2.86
CA ARG A 79 4.97 -11.01 -2.12
C ARG A 79 4.23 -12.33 -2.31
N LEU A 80 4.19 -12.84 -3.54
CA LEU A 80 3.57 -14.13 -3.85
C LEU A 80 4.28 -15.28 -3.14
N MET A 81 5.60 -15.28 -3.13
CA MET A 81 6.38 -16.25 -2.35
C MET A 81 6.10 -16.15 -0.85
N GLY A 82 5.88 -14.94 -0.36
CA GLY A 82 5.52 -14.67 1.04
C GLY A 82 4.21 -15.31 1.49
N VAL A 83 3.26 -15.51 0.57
CA VAL A 83 1.97 -16.19 0.82
C VAL A 83 1.95 -17.65 0.38
N GLY A 84 3.10 -18.23 0.05
CA GLY A 84 3.22 -19.66 -0.18
C GLY A 84 3.36 -20.10 -1.63
N GLU A 85 3.28 -19.20 -2.59
CA GLU A 85 3.52 -19.56 -4.00
C GLU A 85 4.98 -20.01 -4.20
N ARG A 86 5.19 -21.06 -5.00
CA ARG A 86 6.52 -21.63 -5.21
C ARG A 86 6.86 -21.87 -6.70
N HIS A 87 5.84 -21.92 -7.56
CA HIS A 87 6.07 -22.18 -8.97
C HIS A 87 6.51 -20.91 -9.70
N TYR A 88 7.75 -20.87 -10.16
CA TYR A 88 8.35 -19.69 -10.78
C TYR A 88 7.56 -19.16 -11.98
N GLY A 89 7.07 -20.06 -12.85
CA GLY A 89 6.30 -19.69 -14.04
C GLY A 89 5.02 -18.92 -13.68
N ASP A 90 4.29 -19.41 -12.67
CA ASP A 90 3.04 -18.79 -12.22
C ASP A 90 3.31 -17.44 -11.54
N ILE A 91 4.35 -17.36 -10.71
CA ILE A 91 4.78 -16.11 -10.08
C ILE A 91 5.12 -15.07 -11.15
N ARG A 92 5.89 -15.46 -12.18
CA ARG A 92 6.29 -14.57 -13.26
C ARG A 92 5.08 -14.13 -14.10
N ALA A 93 4.18 -15.03 -14.43
CA ALA A 93 2.97 -14.72 -15.19
C ALA A 93 2.07 -13.74 -14.43
N ARG A 94 1.83 -13.98 -13.13
CA ARG A 94 1.07 -13.05 -12.28
C ARG A 94 1.77 -11.70 -12.12
N ALA A 95 3.09 -11.69 -11.99
CA ALA A 95 3.84 -10.44 -11.93
C ALA A 95 3.69 -9.62 -13.22
N ALA A 96 3.77 -10.27 -14.40
CA ALA A 96 3.57 -9.63 -15.69
C ALA A 96 2.14 -9.05 -15.83
N GLN A 97 1.13 -9.80 -15.41
CA GLN A 97 -0.25 -9.35 -15.39
C GLN A 97 -0.41 -8.11 -14.51
N TRP A 98 0.13 -8.12 -13.29
CA TRP A 98 0.05 -6.98 -12.38
C TRP A 98 0.81 -5.75 -12.86
N MET A 99 1.93 -5.94 -13.58
CA MET A 99 2.60 -4.83 -14.25
C MET A 99 1.67 -4.17 -15.29
N GLN A 100 0.94 -4.96 -16.07
CA GLN A 100 -0.03 -4.46 -17.04
C GLN A 100 -1.19 -3.72 -16.35
N GLU A 101 -1.73 -4.25 -15.24
CA GLU A 101 -2.81 -3.62 -14.45
C GLU A 101 -2.44 -2.22 -13.96
N VAL A 102 -1.16 -2.00 -13.65
CA VAL A 102 -0.66 -0.68 -13.22
C VAL A 102 0.01 0.10 -14.36
N GLU A 103 -0.26 -0.26 -15.61
CA GLU A 103 0.26 0.41 -16.83
C GLU A 103 1.79 0.47 -16.88
N ILE A 104 2.48 -0.59 -16.49
CA ILE A 104 3.90 -0.82 -16.75
C ILE A 104 4.01 -1.90 -17.81
N ASP A 105 4.80 -1.65 -18.87
CA ASP A 105 5.03 -2.63 -19.93
C ASP A 105 5.62 -3.94 -19.34
N PRO A 106 4.94 -5.09 -19.50
CA PRO A 106 5.43 -6.38 -19.03
C PRO A 106 6.78 -6.81 -19.63
N ALA A 107 7.18 -6.27 -20.78
CA ALA A 107 8.50 -6.51 -21.37
C ALA A 107 9.64 -6.03 -20.45
N ARG A 108 9.34 -5.13 -19.52
CA ARG A 108 10.28 -4.58 -18.53
C ARG A 108 10.32 -5.35 -17.21
N ILE A 109 9.77 -6.56 -17.18
CA ILE A 109 9.67 -7.39 -15.96
C ILE A 109 11.04 -7.71 -15.33
N ASP A 110 12.08 -7.77 -16.13
CA ASP A 110 13.45 -8.04 -15.70
C ASP A 110 14.25 -6.76 -15.40
N ASP A 111 13.70 -5.58 -15.71
CA ASP A 111 14.32 -4.30 -15.35
C ASP A 111 14.24 -4.08 -13.82
N THR A 112 15.28 -3.43 -13.28
CA THR A 112 15.24 -2.99 -11.88
C THR A 112 14.52 -1.65 -11.74
N PRO A 113 13.89 -1.36 -10.57
CA PRO A 113 13.23 -0.07 -10.32
C PRO A 113 14.15 1.15 -10.47
N LEU A 114 15.47 0.97 -10.44
CA LEU A 114 16.43 2.05 -10.68
C LEU A 114 16.28 2.70 -12.07
N TYR A 115 15.82 1.94 -13.06
CA TYR A 115 15.58 2.41 -14.42
C TYR A 115 14.15 2.91 -14.64
N PHE A 116 13.33 2.95 -13.60
CA PHE A 116 11.94 3.42 -13.66
C PHE A 116 11.85 4.87 -13.25
N SER A 117 10.95 5.63 -13.88
CA SER A 117 10.58 6.97 -13.40
C SER A 117 9.90 6.88 -12.02
N GLY A 118 9.82 8.00 -11.30
CA GLY A 118 9.14 8.04 -10.00
C GLY A 118 7.69 7.51 -10.05
N GLY A 119 6.95 7.90 -11.09
CA GLY A 119 5.59 7.39 -11.32
C GLY A 119 5.54 5.89 -11.61
N MET A 120 6.51 5.34 -12.36
CA MET A 120 6.61 3.90 -12.58
C MET A 120 7.00 3.15 -11.30
N GLN A 121 7.90 3.71 -10.49
CA GLN A 121 8.23 3.13 -9.19
C GLN A 121 7.01 3.09 -8.27
N GLN A 122 6.20 4.15 -8.27
CA GLN A 122 4.96 4.19 -7.49
C GLN A 122 3.95 3.15 -7.96
N ARG A 123 3.74 3.01 -9.27
CA ARG A 123 2.89 1.97 -9.87
C ARG A 123 3.39 0.56 -9.54
N LEU A 124 4.69 0.33 -9.59
CA LEU A 124 5.28 -0.95 -9.20
C LEU A 124 5.05 -1.25 -7.71
N GLN A 125 5.18 -0.25 -6.84
CA GLN A 125 4.87 -0.40 -5.41
C GLN A 125 3.41 -0.79 -5.19
N ILE A 126 2.48 -0.23 -5.95
CA ILE A 126 1.06 -0.59 -5.91
C ILE A 126 0.87 -2.04 -6.35
N ALA A 127 1.40 -2.43 -7.51
CA ALA A 127 1.31 -3.81 -8.01
C ALA A 127 1.85 -4.82 -6.99
N ARG A 128 3.03 -4.53 -6.41
CA ARG A 128 3.65 -5.33 -5.36
C ARG A 128 2.73 -5.53 -4.16
N ASN A 129 1.99 -4.51 -3.74
CA ASN A 129 1.12 -4.61 -2.57
C ASN A 129 -0.23 -5.25 -2.88
N LEU A 130 -0.77 -5.06 -4.08
CA LEU A 130 -2.08 -5.58 -4.47
C LEU A 130 -2.05 -7.04 -4.94
N VAL A 131 -0.92 -7.56 -5.40
CA VAL A 131 -0.81 -8.91 -5.98
C VAL A 131 -1.26 -10.05 -5.06
N THR A 132 -1.19 -9.86 -3.75
CA THR A 132 -1.64 -10.82 -2.73
C THR A 132 -3.11 -10.64 -2.35
N ASN A 133 -3.82 -9.68 -2.96
CA ASN A 133 -5.21 -9.34 -2.66
C ASN A 133 -5.44 -9.11 -1.14
N PRO A 134 -4.73 -8.15 -0.53
CA PRO A 134 -4.84 -7.89 0.91
C PRO A 134 -6.22 -7.35 1.26
N ARG A 135 -6.68 -7.53 2.50
CA ARG A 135 -7.95 -6.93 2.97
C ARG A 135 -7.88 -5.43 3.19
N LEU A 136 -6.70 -4.94 3.57
CA LEU A 136 -6.50 -3.53 3.95
C LEU A 136 -5.20 -2.99 3.36
N ILE A 137 -5.28 -1.80 2.77
CA ILE A 137 -4.11 -1.06 2.32
C ILE A 137 -3.99 0.26 3.06
N PHE A 138 -2.81 0.51 3.56
CA PHE A 138 -2.38 1.79 4.12
C PHE A 138 -1.62 2.58 3.06
N MET A 139 -2.00 3.82 2.84
CA MET A 139 -1.36 4.71 1.86
C MET A 139 -0.96 6.02 2.53
N ASP A 140 0.34 6.32 2.50
CA ASP A 140 0.86 7.61 2.96
C ASP A 140 1.20 8.46 1.75
N GLU A 141 0.39 9.47 1.46
CA GLU A 141 0.53 10.41 0.35
C GLU A 141 0.94 9.75 -0.99
N PRO A 142 0.16 8.78 -1.52
CA PRO A 142 0.59 7.91 -2.62
C PRO A 142 0.85 8.63 -3.94
N THR A 143 0.47 9.90 -4.04
CA THR A 143 0.67 10.75 -5.23
C THR A 143 1.67 11.86 -5.01
N GLY A 144 2.28 11.93 -3.82
CA GLY A 144 3.23 12.98 -3.46
C GLY A 144 4.44 13.00 -4.41
N GLY A 145 4.80 14.19 -4.89
CA GLY A 145 5.96 14.38 -5.76
C GLY A 145 5.80 13.94 -7.22
N LEU A 146 4.58 13.57 -7.64
CA LEU A 146 4.27 13.25 -9.02
C LEU A 146 3.70 14.47 -9.77
N ASP A 147 3.96 14.53 -11.08
CA ASP A 147 3.32 15.52 -11.95
C ASP A 147 1.81 15.32 -11.98
N VAL A 148 1.04 16.40 -12.12
CA VAL A 148 -0.44 16.40 -12.07
C VAL A 148 -1.07 15.37 -13.02
N SER A 149 -0.53 15.23 -14.24
CA SER A 149 -1.04 14.27 -15.21
C SER A 149 -0.78 12.80 -14.83
N VAL A 150 0.39 12.53 -14.21
CA VAL A 150 0.77 11.20 -13.70
C VAL A 150 -0.05 10.88 -12.46
N GLN A 151 -0.28 11.87 -11.60
CA GLN A 151 -1.12 11.74 -10.40
C GLN A 151 -2.54 11.36 -10.77
N ALA A 152 -3.19 12.06 -11.71
CA ALA A 152 -4.55 11.77 -12.12
C ALA A 152 -4.71 10.31 -12.61
N ARG A 153 -3.82 9.86 -13.50
CA ARG A 153 -3.85 8.47 -14.01
C ARG A 153 -3.62 7.44 -12.90
N LEU A 154 -2.71 7.73 -11.96
CA LEU A 154 -2.45 6.85 -10.84
C LEU A 154 -3.67 6.70 -9.95
N LEU A 155 -4.37 7.81 -9.66
CA LEU A 155 -5.59 7.81 -8.85
C LEU A 155 -6.73 7.05 -9.52
N ASP A 156 -6.91 7.21 -10.84
CA ASP A 156 -7.92 6.45 -11.60
C ASP A 156 -7.63 4.94 -11.53
N THR A 157 -6.37 4.56 -11.74
CA THR A 157 -5.93 3.15 -11.60
C THR A 157 -6.17 2.61 -10.19
N LEU A 158 -5.80 3.37 -9.15
CA LEU A 158 -6.03 2.98 -7.76
C LEU A 158 -7.51 2.82 -7.45
N LYS A 159 -8.34 3.79 -7.86
CA LYS A 159 -9.79 3.73 -7.63
C LYS A 159 -10.40 2.49 -8.26
N ARG A 160 -10.08 2.21 -9.52
CA ARG A 160 -10.52 1.01 -10.24
C ARG A 160 -10.12 -0.26 -9.49
N LEU A 161 -8.82 -0.42 -9.18
CA LEU A 161 -8.30 -1.62 -8.53
C LEU A 161 -8.88 -1.85 -7.13
N VAL A 162 -9.03 -0.79 -6.32
CA VAL A 162 -9.63 -0.88 -4.99
C VAL A 162 -11.09 -1.36 -5.07
N GLN A 163 -11.86 -0.86 -6.05
CA GLN A 163 -13.25 -1.27 -6.26
C GLN A 163 -13.35 -2.70 -6.78
N GLU A 164 -12.59 -3.07 -7.81
CA GLU A 164 -12.60 -4.41 -8.41
C GLU A 164 -12.20 -5.51 -7.41
N LEU A 165 -11.22 -5.22 -6.56
CA LEU A 165 -10.72 -6.15 -5.55
C LEU A 165 -11.46 -6.09 -4.22
N SER A 166 -12.40 -5.13 -4.05
CA SER A 166 -13.14 -4.90 -2.80
C SER A 166 -12.23 -4.75 -1.57
N ILE A 167 -11.13 -4.00 -1.72
CA ILE A 167 -10.12 -3.78 -0.68
C ILE A 167 -10.50 -2.56 0.15
N ALA A 168 -10.36 -2.65 1.48
CA ALA A 168 -10.44 -1.49 2.35
C ALA A 168 -9.14 -0.65 2.24
N VAL A 169 -9.28 0.68 2.28
CA VAL A 169 -8.14 1.59 2.17
C VAL A 169 -8.16 2.63 3.28
N ILE A 170 -7.02 2.82 3.94
CA ILE A 170 -6.75 3.96 4.80
C ILE A 170 -5.70 4.82 4.11
N ILE A 171 -6.11 6.00 3.64
CA ILE A 171 -5.23 6.93 2.96
C ILE A 171 -4.97 8.17 3.82
N VAL A 172 -3.72 8.55 3.93
CA VAL A 172 -3.27 9.84 4.47
C VAL A 172 -2.96 10.75 3.30
N THR A 173 -3.55 11.93 3.27
CA THR A 173 -3.26 12.94 2.26
C THR A 173 -3.54 14.36 2.79
N HIS A 174 -2.81 15.33 2.27
CA HIS A 174 -3.12 16.75 2.44
C HIS A 174 -3.87 17.32 1.21
N ASP A 175 -4.03 16.54 0.16
CA ASP A 175 -4.74 16.91 -1.06
C ASP A 175 -6.23 16.54 -0.94
N MET A 176 -7.09 17.57 -0.86
CA MET A 176 -8.54 17.41 -0.78
C MET A 176 -9.14 16.84 -2.06
N GLY A 177 -8.49 17.00 -3.22
CA GLY A 177 -8.90 16.38 -4.47
C GLY A 177 -8.76 14.86 -4.41
N VAL A 178 -7.63 14.37 -3.90
CA VAL A 178 -7.38 12.94 -3.66
C VAL A 178 -8.40 12.38 -2.66
N ALA A 179 -8.63 13.09 -1.54
CA ALA A 179 -9.60 12.67 -0.53
C ALA A 179 -11.01 12.55 -1.13
N ARG A 180 -11.48 13.54 -1.89
CA ARG A 180 -12.80 13.51 -2.53
C ARG A 180 -12.96 12.40 -3.57
N LEU A 181 -11.88 12.03 -4.26
CA LEU A 181 -11.92 11.01 -5.31
C LEU A 181 -11.99 9.58 -4.75
N LEU A 182 -11.27 9.33 -3.63
CA LEU A 182 -11.04 7.97 -3.13
C LEU A 182 -11.75 7.65 -1.81
N ALA A 183 -12.12 8.66 -1.00
CA ALA A 183 -12.62 8.41 0.35
C ALA A 183 -14.15 8.36 0.41
N ASP A 184 -14.70 7.34 1.09
CA ASP A 184 -16.10 7.25 1.48
C ASP A 184 -16.33 7.96 2.84
N ARG A 185 -15.29 8.03 3.67
CA ARG A 185 -15.31 8.66 5.00
C ARG A 185 -14.06 9.50 5.19
N LEU A 186 -14.20 10.64 5.84
CA LEU A 186 -13.11 11.56 6.11
C LEU A 186 -12.86 11.65 7.62
N LEU A 187 -11.59 11.71 7.98
CA LEU A 187 -11.09 11.89 9.33
C LEU A 187 -10.16 13.11 9.31
N VAL A 188 -10.50 14.16 10.08
CA VAL A 188 -9.70 15.39 10.13
C VAL A 188 -8.83 15.38 11.37
N MET A 189 -7.52 15.55 11.18
CA MET A 189 -6.55 15.60 12.27
C MET A 189 -5.95 16.99 12.46
N LYS A 190 -5.83 17.41 13.72
CA LYS A 190 -5.14 18.63 14.13
C LYS A 190 -4.42 18.42 15.45
N ASN A 191 -3.13 18.77 15.53
CA ASN A 191 -2.31 18.69 16.75
C ASN A 191 -2.39 17.31 17.44
N GLY A 192 -2.28 16.22 16.70
CA GLY A 192 -2.32 14.84 17.21
C GLY A 192 -3.71 14.35 17.61
N ARG A 193 -4.78 15.09 17.31
CA ARG A 193 -6.16 14.72 17.67
C ARG A 193 -7.03 14.63 16.43
N VAL A 194 -7.98 13.71 16.46
CA VAL A 194 -9.10 13.67 15.53
C VAL A 194 -10.11 14.71 15.99
N ILE A 195 -10.48 15.61 15.10
CA ILE A 195 -11.42 16.72 15.39
C ILE A 195 -12.74 16.59 14.64
N GLU A 196 -12.79 15.78 13.58
CA GLU A 196 -13.97 15.49 12.77
C GLU A 196 -13.84 14.13 12.07
#